data_8580fa57acad56fd94b33d751525f251
#
_entry.id   8580fa57acad56fd94b33d751525f251
#
_cell.length_a   1.000
_cell.length_b   1.000
_cell.length_c   1.000
_cell.angle_alpha   90.00
_cell.angle_beta   90.00
_cell.angle_gamma   90.00
#
_symmetry.space_group_name_H-M   'P 1'
#
loop_
_entity.id
_entity.type
_entity.pdbx_description
1 polymer ?
#
loop_
_entity_poly.entity_id
_entity_poly.type
_entity_poly.pdbx_seq_one_letter_code
_entity_poly.pdbx_strand_id
1 'polypeptide(L)'
;MNTRAISVPELARELPPDAQDVPSWLEEALLVPREEGWVESGGCDIHYFRWGNPENPGLLLMHGFLAHARCFAFIAPFLAQHYHVVAFDLSGMGDSGTRESYPDAVRAAEVEDVARATGLFEHAVKPVVIAHSYGGHVALNAMQDRHELFGGLIICDLMALRPERLRAHFSSGAPLRADPNRPTRVYPDYASAKARFVLSPAQPVTVPSLFDYMAFHSLRQVEGGWTWKFDTSVFDGAFGDKERILRQGETIAAAPGRKAIVYGQDSVLFDDDSADYVRECGATDVPMIGIPGARHHLMLDEPMAFVSVLRAILAQWGMQASA
;
A
#
# COMPACT_ATOMS: atom_id res chain seq x y z
N MET A 1 7.24 7.71 21.05
CA MET A 1 7.25 8.03 19.60
C MET A 1 8.43 8.91 19.27
N ASN A 2 9.14 8.60 18.19
CA ASN A 2 10.21 9.46 17.69
C ASN A 2 9.77 9.98 16.32
N THR A 3 9.08 11.15 16.31
CA THR A 3 8.56 11.78 15.10
C THR A 3 9.39 13.03 14.80
N ARG A 4 9.78 13.22 13.55
CA ARG A 4 10.50 14.42 13.09
C ARG A 4 9.90 14.97 11.79
N ALA A 5 9.96 16.28 11.64
CA ALA A 5 9.71 16.90 10.33
C ALA A 5 10.87 16.59 9.38
N ILE A 6 10.55 16.21 8.14
CA ILE A 6 11.54 16.06 7.07
C ILE A 6 11.89 17.46 6.57
N SER A 7 13.15 17.81 6.54
CA SER A 7 13.60 19.12 6.11
C SER A 7 13.47 19.33 4.59
N VAL A 8 13.31 20.57 4.13
CA VAL A 8 13.22 20.88 2.69
C VAL A 8 14.40 20.34 1.88
N PRO A 9 15.67 20.39 2.37
CA PRO A 9 16.78 19.76 1.66
C PRO A 9 16.68 18.24 1.56
N GLU A 10 16.05 17.55 2.52
CA GLU A 10 15.81 16.11 2.46
C GLU A 10 14.70 15.81 1.45
N LEU A 11 13.60 16.57 1.46
CA LEU A 11 12.51 16.45 0.48
C LEU A 11 13.01 16.66 -0.96
N ALA A 12 13.91 17.60 -1.18
CA ALA A 12 14.51 17.86 -2.50
C ALA A 12 15.41 16.70 -3.01
N ARG A 13 15.76 15.74 -2.15
CA ARG A 13 16.54 14.54 -2.51
C ARG A 13 15.70 13.27 -2.62
N GLU A 14 14.39 13.39 -2.55
CA GLU A 14 13.48 12.24 -2.69
C GLU A 14 13.53 11.64 -4.11
N LEU A 15 13.73 12.47 -5.13
CA LEU A 15 13.94 11.97 -6.49
C LEU A 15 15.35 11.37 -6.62
N PRO A 16 15.47 10.22 -7.29
CA PRO A 16 16.78 9.66 -7.57
C PRO A 16 17.59 10.59 -8.48
N PRO A 17 18.93 10.67 -8.31
CA PRO A 17 19.77 11.62 -9.05
C PRO A 17 19.81 11.36 -10.55
N ASP A 18 19.38 10.21 -11.01
CA ASP A 18 19.30 9.78 -12.40
C ASP A 18 17.86 9.84 -12.97
N ALA A 19 16.89 10.38 -12.21
CA ALA A 19 15.53 10.58 -12.72
C ALA A 19 15.51 11.57 -13.87
N GLN A 20 14.81 11.23 -14.94
CA GLN A 20 14.65 12.06 -16.13
C GLN A 20 13.16 12.31 -16.39
N ASP A 21 12.86 13.41 -17.10
CA ASP A 21 11.50 13.75 -17.52
C ASP A 21 10.50 13.74 -16.36
N VAL A 22 10.89 14.32 -15.22
CA VAL A 22 10.06 14.38 -14.01
C VAL A 22 8.93 15.38 -14.25
N PRO A 23 7.65 14.95 -14.17
CA PRO A 23 6.53 15.87 -14.28
C PRO A 23 6.52 16.88 -13.11
N SER A 24 6.17 18.14 -13.38
CA SER A 24 6.15 19.20 -12.35
C SER A 24 5.23 18.85 -11.16
N TRP A 25 4.09 18.22 -11.43
CA TRP A 25 3.19 17.79 -10.35
C TRP A 25 3.84 16.79 -9.38
N LEU A 26 4.75 15.94 -9.87
CA LEU A 26 5.47 14.97 -9.05
C LEU A 26 6.51 15.68 -8.17
N GLU A 27 7.29 16.60 -8.75
CA GLU A 27 8.24 17.41 -7.99
C GLU A 27 7.53 18.20 -6.88
N GLU A 28 6.44 18.90 -7.24
CA GLU A 28 5.62 19.67 -6.31
C GLU A 28 5.06 18.79 -5.18
N ALA A 29 4.53 17.61 -5.51
CA ALA A 29 3.98 16.68 -4.52
C ALA A 29 5.05 16.19 -3.53
N LEU A 30 6.24 15.83 -4.03
CA LEU A 30 7.32 15.33 -3.17
C LEU A 30 7.91 16.41 -2.26
N LEU A 31 7.76 17.70 -2.61
CA LEU A 31 8.20 18.83 -1.80
C LEU A 31 7.19 19.22 -0.72
N VAL A 32 5.98 18.64 -0.71
CA VAL A 32 5.00 18.94 0.35
C VAL A 32 5.53 18.49 1.71
N PRO A 33 5.52 19.36 2.71
CA PRO A 33 6.01 19.02 4.05
C PRO A 33 5.30 17.81 4.64
N ARG A 34 6.10 16.95 5.25
CA ARG A 34 5.63 15.76 5.95
C ARG A 34 6.51 15.44 7.14
N GLU A 35 6.00 14.61 8.01
CA GLU A 35 6.74 14.08 9.13
C GLU A 35 7.01 12.58 8.93
N GLU A 36 8.06 12.13 9.55
CA GLU A 36 8.53 10.75 9.57
C GLU A 36 8.67 10.29 11.02
N GLY A 37 8.32 9.05 11.30
CA GLY A 37 8.45 8.51 12.64
C GLY A 37 8.37 6.98 12.69
N TRP A 38 8.51 6.47 13.91
CA TRP A 38 8.42 5.04 14.22
C TRP A 38 7.49 4.81 15.39
N VAL A 39 6.71 3.74 15.29
CA VAL A 39 5.78 3.24 16.30
C VAL A 39 6.23 1.85 16.72
N GLU A 40 6.37 1.61 18.01
CA GLU A 40 6.59 0.26 18.51
C GLU A 40 5.28 -0.53 18.42
N SER A 41 5.33 -1.69 17.78
CA SER A 41 4.21 -2.64 17.70
C SER A 41 4.73 -4.05 17.92
N GLY A 42 4.41 -4.65 19.06
CA GLY A 42 4.78 -6.03 19.40
C GLY A 42 6.27 -6.34 19.24
N GLY A 43 7.14 -5.45 19.74
CA GLY A 43 8.59 -5.61 19.71
C GLY A 43 9.26 -5.22 18.38
N CYS A 44 8.55 -4.55 17.48
CA CYS A 44 9.08 -4.11 16.19
C CYS A 44 8.79 -2.64 15.95
N ASP A 45 9.78 -1.90 15.49
CA ASP A 45 9.63 -0.51 15.09
C ASP A 45 8.97 -0.41 13.72
N ILE A 46 7.77 0.14 13.66
CA ILE A 46 6.99 0.34 12.44
C ILE A 46 7.16 1.77 11.97
N HIS A 47 7.77 1.93 10.80
CA HIS A 47 8.03 3.21 10.18
C HIS A 47 6.78 3.79 9.52
N TYR A 48 6.58 5.13 9.61
CA TYR A 48 5.48 5.83 8.96
C TYR A 48 5.86 7.21 8.48
N PHE A 49 5.07 7.72 7.52
CA PHE A 49 4.98 9.13 7.16
C PHE A 49 3.60 9.67 7.49
N ARG A 50 3.54 10.98 7.79
CA ARG A 50 2.25 11.67 7.92
C ARG A 50 2.26 13.03 7.24
N TRP A 51 1.11 13.39 6.66
CA TRP A 51 0.85 14.65 5.97
C TRP A 51 -0.46 15.27 6.46
N GLY A 52 -0.58 16.57 6.25
CA GLY A 52 -1.81 17.32 6.52
C GLY A 52 -1.98 17.74 7.98
N ASN A 53 -3.13 18.33 8.26
CA ASN A 53 -3.45 18.81 9.61
C ASN A 53 -3.98 17.63 10.45
N PRO A 54 -3.42 17.38 11.65
CA PRO A 54 -3.92 16.34 12.57
C PRO A 54 -5.39 16.51 13.01
N GLU A 55 -5.91 17.72 12.95
CA GLU A 55 -7.32 18.02 13.26
C GLU A 55 -8.31 17.60 12.17
N ASN A 56 -7.83 17.18 11.01
CA ASN A 56 -8.66 16.70 9.91
C ASN A 56 -9.02 15.21 10.09
N PRO A 57 -10.10 14.73 9.45
CA PRO A 57 -10.43 13.30 9.41
C PRO A 57 -9.27 12.44 8.93
N GLY A 58 -9.05 11.29 9.57
CA GLY A 58 -7.89 10.45 9.35
C GLY A 58 -7.99 9.51 8.16
N LEU A 59 -6.88 9.33 7.44
CA LEU A 59 -6.68 8.29 6.43
C LEU A 59 -5.43 7.47 6.76
N LEU A 60 -5.55 6.14 6.72
CA LEU A 60 -4.43 5.21 6.89
C LEU A 60 -4.17 4.50 5.56
N LEU A 61 -3.00 4.71 4.97
CA LEU A 61 -2.61 4.15 3.68
C LEU A 61 -1.68 2.94 3.87
N MET A 62 -2.00 1.83 3.22
CA MET A 62 -1.28 0.56 3.32
C MET A 62 -0.81 0.07 1.96
N HIS A 63 0.49 -0.18 1.85
CA HIS A 63 1.15 -0.61 0.61
C HIS A 63 0.99 -2.11 0.31
N GLY A 64 1.29 -2.50 -0.93
CA GLY A 64 1.30 -3.89 -1.39
C GLY A 64 2.54 -4.68 -0.96
N PHE A 65 2.60 -5.95 -1.37
CA PHE A 65 3.71 -6.85 -1.03
C PHE A 65 5.04 -6.34 -1.59
N LEU A 66 6.11 -6.37 -0.78
CA LEU A 66 7.45 -5.87 -1.09
C LEU A 66 7.53 -4.39 -1.49
N ALA A 67 6.45 -3.64 -1.32
CA ALA A 67 6.43 -2.20 -1.49
C ALA A 67 6.77 -1.49 -0.16
N HIS A 68 6.50 -0.19 -0.09
CA HIS A 68 6.77 0.65 1.07
C HIS A 68 5.85 1.88 1.06
N ALA A 69 5.73 2.58 2.18
CA ALA A 69 4.87 3.76 2.37
C ALA A 69 5.14 4.89 1.36
N ARG A 70 6.36 4.97 0.84
CA ARG A 70 6.71 5.98 -0.18
C ARG A 70 5.96 5.81 -1.51
N CYS A 71 5.33 4.64 -1.77
CA CYS A 71 4.45 4.50 -2.94
C CYS A 71 3.22 5.44 -2.90
N PHE A 72 2.96 6.04 -1.74
CA PHE A 72 1.92 7.05 -1.58
C PHE A 72 2.45 8.48 -1.50
N ALA A 73 3.76 8.70 -1.40
CA ALA A 73 4.32 10.02 -1.15
C ALA A 73 3.99 11.07 -2.23
N PHE A 74 3.73 10.63 -3.45
CA PHE A 74 3.36 11.49 -4.57
C PHE A 74 1.84 11.65 -4.75
N ILE A 75 1.01 10.89 -4.01
CA ILE A 75 -0.46 11.06 -4.01
C ILE A 75 -1.01 11.55 -2.68
N ALA A 76 -0.38 11.21 -1.56
CA ALA A 76 -0.78 11.63 -0.22
C ALA A 76 -0.93 13.16 -0.07
N PRO A 77 -0.07 14.00 -0.67
CA PRO A 77 -0.21 15.46 -0.61
C PRO A 77 -1.54 15.99 -1.15
N PHE A 78 -2.09 15.36 -2.18
CA PHE A 78 -3.39 15.75 -2.72
C PHE A 78 -4.55 15.40 -1.77
N LEU A 79 -4.43 14.32 -1.00
CA LEU A 79 -5.40 13.96 0.04
C LEU A 79 -5.22 14.83 1.29
N ALA A 80 -3.97 15.16 1.63
CA ALA A 80 -3.60 15.92 2.82
C ALA A 80 -4.12 17.38 2.84
N GLN A 81 -4.63 17.88 1.71
CA GLN A 81 -5.33 19.16 1.67
C GLN A 81 -6.59 19.17 2.56
N HIS A 82 -7.21 18.01 2.80
CA HIS A 82 -8.46 17.86 3.54
C HIS A 82 -8.43 16.79 4.63
N TYR A 83 -7.35 15.99 4.70
CA TYR A 83 -7.25 14.83 5.59
C TYR A 83 -5.94 14.83 6.36
N HIS A 84 -5.94 14.22 7.54
CA HIS A 84 -4.75 13.75 8.22
C HIS A 84 -4.35 12.40 7.62
N VAL A 85 -3.32 12.37 6.80
CA VAL A 85 -2.92 11.19 6.03
C VAL A 85 -1.70 10.53 6.68
N VAL A 86 -1.80 9.25 6.98
CA VAL A 86 -0.69 8.42 7.47
C VAL A 86 -0.47 7.28 6.50
N ALA A 87 0.78 7.04 6.10
CA ALA A 87 1.20 5.86 5.36
C ALA A 87 2.32 5.16 6.13
N PHE A 88 2.27 3.85 6.29
CA PHE A 88 3.27 3.13 7.06
C PHE A 88 3.82 1.92 6.30
N ASP A 89 5.02 1.52 6.68
CA ASP A 89 5.68 0.32 6.19
C ASP A 89 5.28 -0.88 7.04
N LEU A 90 4.73 -1.93 6.44
CA LEU A 90 4.49 -3.19 7.13
C LEU A 90 5.82 -3.77 7.64
N SER A 91 5.83 -4.41 8.81
CA SER A 91 7.07 -5.03 9.35
C SER A 91 7.74 -5.94 8.33
N GLY A 92 9.07 -5.90 8.27
CA GLY A 92 9.87 -6.62 7.28
C GLY A 92 9.88 -6.01 5.89
N MET A 93 9.28 -4.84 5.68
CA MET A 93 9.25 -4.11 4.40
C MET A 93 9.56 -2.63 4.63
N GLY A 94 10.08 -1.96 3.59
CA GLY A 94 10.44 -0.54 3.67
C GLY A 94 11.50 -0.24 4.73
N ASP A 95 11.24 0.77 5.54
CA ASP A 95 12.12 1.21 6.61
C ASP A 95 11.66 0.71 8.01
N SER A 96 10.64 -0.16 8.07
CA SER A 96 10.22 -0.86 9.29
C SER A 96 11.21 -1.95 9.71
N GLY A 97 11.17 -2.29 10.99
CA GLY A 97 11.95 -3.37 11.57
C GLY A 97 11.55 -4.75 11.05
N THR A 98 12.37 -5.75 11.39
CA THR A 98 12.15 -7.16 11.03
C THR A 98 11.64 -7.97 12.22
N ARG A 99 11.03 -9.12 11.94
CA ARG A 99 10.51 -10.09 12.92
C ARG A 99 10.99 -11.51 12.54
N GLU A 100 10.92 -12.43 13.48
CA GLU A 100 11.17 -13.86 13.18
C GLU A 100 10.10 -14.44 12.24
N SER A 101 8.86 -13.94 12.32
CA SER A 101 7.74 -14.33 11.45
C SER A 101 6.71 -13.23 11.33
N TYR A 102 5.86 -13.31 10.32
CA TYR A 102 4.90 -12.27 9.96
C TYR A 102 3.47 -12.83 9.87
N PRO A 103 2.90 -13.38 10.97
CA PRO A 103 1.55 -13.91 10.96
C PRO A 103 0.51 -12.80 10.80
N ASP A 104 -0.63 -13.14 10.21
CA ASP A 104 -1.74 -12.21 9.94
C ASP A 104 -2.18 -11.42 11.18
N ALA A 105 -2.23 -12.06 12.35
CA ALA A 105 -2.63 -11.40 13.59
C ALA A 105 -1.68 -10.27 14.01
N VAL A 106 -0.36 -10.46 13.79
CA VAL A 106 0.66 -9.44 14.09
C VAL A 106 0.52 -8.26 13.14
N ARG A 107 0.39 -8.52 11.83
CA ARG A 107 0.17 -7.47 10.84
C ARG A 107 -1.14 -6.72 11.06
N ALA A 108 -2.20 -7.41 11.48
CA ALA A 108 -3.47 -6.79 11.83
C ALA A 108 -3.35 -5.88 13.07
N ALA A 109 -2.48 -6.22 14.03
CA ALA A 109 -2.20 -5.36 15.18
C ALA A 109 -1.43 -4.08 14.78
N GLU A 110 -0.46 -4.18 13.85
CA GLU A 110 0.27 -3.02 13.32
C GLU A 110 -0.68 -1.93 12.76
N VAL A 111 -1.79 -2.32 12.14
CA VAL A 111 -2.81 -1.38 11.62
C VAL A 111 -3.41 -0.52 12.73
N GLU A 112 -3.81 -1.16 13.84
CA GLU A 112 -4.36 -0.46 15.00
C GLU A 112 -3.29 0.37 15.72
N ASP A 113 -2.12 -0.21 15.97
CA ASP A 113 -1.05 0.43 16.72
C ASP A 113 -0.57 1.71 16.03
N VAL A 114 -0.38 1.67 14.70
CA VAL A 114 -0.01 2.84 13.92
C VAL A 114 -1.13 3.88 13.94
N ALA A 115 -2.38 3.50 13.69
CA ALA A 115 -3.50 4.43 13.70
C ALA A 115 -3.65 5.13 15.06
N ARG A 116 -3.49 4.39 16.15
CA ARG A 116 -3.56 4.91 17.53
C ARG A 116 -2.40 5.84 17.83
N ALA A 117 -1.20 5.40 17.54
CA ALA A 117 0.01 6.15 17.85
C ALA A 117 0.16 7.44 17.02
N THR A 118 -0.40 7.48 15.82
CA THR A 118 -0.37 8.69 14.96
C THR A 118 -1.58 9.62 15.17
N GLY A 119 -2.46 9.34 16.15
CA GLY A 119 -3.58 10.19 16.51
C GLY A 119 -4.79 10.07 15.59
N LEU A 120 -4.86 9.06 14.71
CA LEU A 120 -5.99 8.91 13.77
C LEU A 120 -7.33 8.65 14.48
N PHE A 121 -7.32 8.16 15.73
CA PHE A 121 -8.52 7.92 16.53
C PHE A 121 -8.92 9.13 17.41
N GLU A 122 -8.17 10.24 17.37
CA GLU A 122 -8.48 11.42 18.19
C GLU A 122 -9.57 12.29 17.57
N HIS A 123 -9.81 12.17 16.27
CA HIS A 123 -10.85 12.90 15.58
C HIS A 123 -12.24 12.23 15.78
N ALA A 124 -13.32 13.03 15.81
CA ALA A 124 -14.69 12.55 15.99
C ALA A 124 -15.16 11.61 14.85
N VAL A 125 -14.67 11.84 13.63
CA VAL A 125 -14.92 10.96 12.48
C VAL A 125 -13.87 9.86 12.47
N LYS A 126 -14.32 8.59 12.49
CA LYS A 126 -13.43 7.42 12.45
C LYS A 126 -12.58 7.41 11.18
N PRO A 127 -11.29 7.08 11.26
CA PRO A 127 -10.40 7.07 10.09
C PRO A 127 -10.78 5.99 9.08
N VAL A 128 -10.48 6.25 7.81
CA VAL A 128 -10.66 5.29 6.72
C VAL A 128 -9.32 4.65 6.36
N VAL A 129 -9.32 3.33 6.19
CA VAL A 129 -8.17 2.58 5.69
C VAL A 129 -8.25 2.50 4.16
N ILE A 130 -7.15 2.82 3.48
CA ILE A 130 -6.98 2.70 2.03
C ILE A 130 -5.81 1.74 1.79
N ALA A 131 -6.09 0.57 1.26
CA ALA A 131 -5.13 -0.52 1.27
C ALA A 131 -4.94 -1.14 -0.12
N HIS A 132 -3.71 -1.07 -0.63
CA HIS A 132 -3.36 -1.58 -1.94
C HIS A 132 -2.88 -3.04 -1.88
N SER A 133 -3.41 -3.89 -2.78
CA SER A 133 -2.91 -5.25 -2.99
C SER A 133 -2.83 -6.05 -1.69
N TYR A 134 -1.64 -6.57 -1.33
CA TYR A 134 -1.39 -7.28 -0.08
C TYR A 134 -1.80 -6.48 1.18
N GLY A 135 -1.64 -5.16 1.17
CA GLY A 135 -2.17 -4.30 2.24
C GLY A 135 -3.68 -4.47 2.42
N GLY A 136 -4.43 -4.70 1.33
CA GLY A 136 -5.85 -5.03 1.37
C GLY A 136 -6.14 -6.35 2.10
N HIS A 137 -5.30 -7.37 1.89
CA HIS A 137 -5.38 -8.63 2.63
C HIS A 137 -5.15 -8.40 4.14
N VAL A 138 -4.12 -7.66 4.50
CA VAL A 138 -3.84 -7.31 5.91
C VAL A 138 -4.98 -6.49 6.51
N ALA A 139 -5.48 -5.50 5.78
CA ALA A 139 -6.59 -4.67 6.24
C ALA A 139 -7.89 -5.48 6.45
N LEU A 140 -8.22 -6.41 5.54
CA LEU A 140 -9.36 -7.31 5.71
C LEU A 140 -9.23 -8.16 6.98
N ASN A 141 -8.03 -8.66 7.31
CA ASN A 141 -7.78 -9.37 8.56
C ASN A 141 -7.96 -8.47 9.78
N ALA A 142 -7.45 -7.24 9.72
CA ALA A 142 -7.65 -6.27 10.82
C ALA A 142 -9.13 -5.93 11.02
N MET A 143 -9.91 -5.80 9.94
CA MET A 143 -11.34 -5.48 10.02
C MET A 143 -12.19 -6.58 10.67
N GLN A 144 -11.75 -7.85 10.69
CA GLN A 144 -12.52 -8.92 11.32
C GLN A 144 -12.84 -8.57 12.79
N ASP A 145 -11.86 -8.09 13.54
CA ASP A 145 -11.99 -7.83 14.98
C ASP A 145 -11.99 -6.33 15.32
N ARG A 146 -11.65 -5.44 14.37
CA ARG A 146 -11.39 -4.01 14.60
C ARG A 146 -12.20 -3.07 13.74
N HIS A 147 -13.15 -3.57 12.94
CA HIS A 147 -13.96 -2.73 12.04
C HIS A 147 -14.67 -1.57 12.75
N GLU A 148 -15.03 -1.76 14.02
CA GLU A 148 -15.66 -0.72 14.84
C GLU A 148 -14.75 0.52 15.09
N LEU A 149 -13.42 0.37 14.94
CA LEU A 149 -12.47 1.47 15.12
C LEU A 149 -12.39 2.37 13.87
N PHE A 150 -12.77 1.85 12.71
CA PHE A 150 -12.59 2.51 11.42
C PHE A 150 -13.92 2.93 10.79
N GLY A 151 -13.91 4.00 10.03
CA GLY A 151 -15.04 4.52 9.27
C GLY A 151 -15.34 3.73 7.99
N GLY A 152 -14.36 2.94 7.53
CA GLY A 152 -14.47 2.06 6.36
C GLY A 152 -13.12 1.62 5.82
N LEU A 153 -13.17 0.74 4.81
CA LEU A 153 -12.03 0.19 4.10
C LEU A 153 -12.19 0.40 2.59
N ILE A 154 -11.23 1.06 1.95
CA ILE A 154 -11.11 1.12 0.50
C ILE A 154 -10.03 0.13 0.07
N ILE A 155 -10.45 -0.93 -0.60
CA ILE A 155 -9.58 -1.99 -1.11
C ILE A 155 -9.13 -1.60 -2.52
N CYS A 156 -7.83 -1.48 -2.74
CA CYS A 156 -7.26 -1.07 -4.01
C CYS A 156 -6.56 -2.25 -4.68
N ASP A 157 -7.16 -2.79 -5.73
CA ASP A 157 -6.61 -3.86 -6.59
C ASP A 157 -6.08 -5.09 -5.83
N LEU A 158 -6.86 -5.63 -4.91
CA LEU A 158 -6.56 -6.87 -4.23
C LEU A 158 -6.95 -8.06 -5.13
N MET A 159 -6.03 -9.00 -5.32
CA MET A 159 -6.29 -10.20 -6.11
C MET A 159 -7.53 -10.96 -5.63
N ALA A 160 -8.55 -11.00 -6.46
CA ALA A 160 -9.80 -11.72 -6.21
C ALA A 160 -10.38 -12.34 -7.49
N LEU A 161 -9.52 -13.04 -8.22
CA LEU A 161 -9.92 -13.78 -9.43
C LEU A 161 -10.87 -14.92 -9.07
N ARG A 162 -11.74 -15.31 -10.01
CA ARG A 162 -12.52 -16.55 -9.90
C ARG A 162 -11.60 -17.75 -9.61
N PRO A 163 -12.02 -18.73 -8.80
CA PRO A 163 -11.15 -19.83 -8.39
C PRO A 163 -10.49 -20.58 -9.54
N GLU A 164 -11.17 -20.77 -10.68
CA GLU A 164 -10.62 -21.42 -11.86
C GLU A 164 -9.55 -20.58 -12.55
N ARG A 165 -9.73 -19.26 -12.66
CA ARG A 165 -8.73 -18.33 -13.21
C ARG A 165 -7.52 -18.25 -12.29
N LEU A 166 -7.74 -18.24 -10.98
CA LEU A 166 -6.67 -18.20 -9.99
C LEU A 166 -5.83 -19.49 -10.01
N ARG A 167 -6.47 -20.67 -10.13
CA ARG A 167 -5.74 -21.94 -10.31
C ARG A 167 -4.89 -21.93 -11.59
N ALA A 168 -5.43 -21.41 -12.68
CA ALA A 168 -4.69 -21.25 -13.93
C ALA A 168 -3.51 -20.29 -13.79
N HIS A 169 -3.70 -19.16 -13.08
CA HIS A 169 -2.65 -18.18 -12.78
C HIS A 169 -1.49 -18.82 -12.00
N PHE A 170 -1.77 -19.59 -10.95
CA PHE A 170 -0.74 -20.30 -10.18
C PHE A 170 -0.07 -21.44 -10.98
N SER A 171 -0.78 -22.06 -11.91
CA SER A 171 -0.24 -23.14 -12.74
C SER A 171 0.69 -22.63 -13.85
N SER A 172 0.56 -21.38 -14.25
CA SER A 172 1.41 -20.75 -15.28
C SER A 172 2.85 -20.50 -14.84
N GLY A 173 3.20 -20.84 -13.59
CA GLY A 173 4.57 -20.69 -13.06
C GLY A 173 4.95 -19.24 -12.76
N ALA A 174 3.99 -18.33 -12.65
CA ALA A 174 4.26 -16.98 -12.14
C ALA A 174 4.93 -17.11 -10.75
N PRO A 175 6.15 -16.63 -10.58
CA PRO A 175 6.92 -16.90 -9.38
C PRO A 175 6.40 -16.06 -8.21
N LEU A 176 5.50 -16.64 -7.41
CA LEU A 176 5.21 -16.15 -6.05
C LEU A 176 6.22 -16.73 -5.02
N ARG A 177 7.31 -17.34 -5.48
CA ARG A 177 8.30 -17.98 -4.63
C ARG A 177 9.67 -17.32 -4.79
N ALA A 178 9.95 -16.34 -3.92
CA ALA A 178 11.34 -16.23 -3.46
C ALA A 178 11.59 -17.41 -2.49
N ASP A 179 12.77 -18.00 -2.58
CA ASP A 179 13.22 -18.97 -1.58
C ASP A 179 13.46 -18.20 -0.27
N PRO A 180 12.68 -18.45 0.82
CA PRO A 180 12.82 -17.71 2.06
C PRO A 180 14.20 -17.92 2.72
N ASN A 181 14.86 -19.02 2.38
CA ASN A 181 16.22 -19.31 2.87
C ASN A 181 17.31 -18.64 2.03
N ARG A 182 16.95 -17.94 0.94
CA ARG A 182 17.92 -17.25 0.12
C ARG A 182 18.20 -15.87 0.73
N PRO A 183 19.44 -15.59 1.18
CA PRO A 183 19.78 -14.29 1.73
C PRO A 183 19.56 -13.19 0.69
N THR A 184 19.12 -12.02 1.16
CA THR A 184 18.94 -10.84 0.32
C THR A 184 20.26 -10.53 -0.38
N ARG A 185 20.23 -10.39 -1.69
CA ARG A 185 21.43 -10.16 -2.49
C ARG A 185 21.96 -8.75 -2.27
N VAL A 186 23.27 -8.63 -2.06
CA VAL A 186 24.00 -7.36 -2.07
C VAL A 186 24.57 -7.13 -3.50
N TYR A 187 24.32 -5.94 -4.03
CA TYR A 187 24.78 -5.48 -5.34
C TYR A 187 25.92 -4.48 -5.16
N PRO A 188 26.95 -4.49 -6.01
CA PRO A 188 28.14 -3.65 -5.82
C PRO A 188 27.84 -2.14 -5.86
N ASP A 189 26.80 -1.74 -6.61
CA ASP A 189 26.41 -0.35 -6.80
C ASP A 189 24.90 -0.21 -7.01
N TYR A 190 24.39 1.03 -6.94
CA TYR A 190 22.99 1.36 -7.13
C TYR A 190 22.48 0.96 -8.52
N ALA A 191 23.24 1.23 -9.57
CA ALA A 191 22.82 0.95 -10.95
C ALA A 191 22.58 -0.55 -11.18
N SER A 192 23.49 -1.39 -10.66
CA SER A 192 23.35 -2.85 -10.69
C SER A 192 22.14 -3.35 -9.91
N ALA A 193 21.82 -2.72 -8.78
CA ALA A 193 20.62 -3.04 -7.98
C ALA A 193 19.36 -2.58 -8.71
N LYS A 194 19.29 -1.31 -9.16
CA LYS A 194 18.17 -0.72 -9.90
C LYS A 194 17.82 -1.54 -11.14
N ALA A 195 18.81 -2.02 -11.90
CA ALA A 195 18.60 -2.87 -13.08
C ALA A 195 17.88 -4.20 -12.79
N ARG A 196 17.71 -4.57 -11.52
CA ARG A 196 16.96 -5.77 -11.09
C ARG A 196 15.59 -5.44 -10.52
N PHE A 197 15.25 -4.15 -10.40
CA PHE A 197 13.93 -3.74 -9.94
C PHE A 197 12.88 -4.06 -11.02
N VAL A 198 11.80 -4.68 -10.59
CA VAL A 198 10.63 -4.98 -11.44
C VAL A 198 9.37 -4.76 -10.62
N LEU A 199 8.33 -4.29 -11.26
CA LEU A 199 7.00 -4.27 -10.66
C LEU A 199 6.45 -5.70 -10.57
N SER A 200 5.72 -6.04 -9.53
CA SER A 200 5.09 -7.35 -9.36
C SER A 200 3.60 -7.18 -9.03
N PRO A 201 2.69 -7.62 -9.93
CA PRO A 201 2.95 -8.21 -11.24
C PRO A 201 3.68 -7.26 -12.19
N ALA A 202 4.39 -7.83 -13.16
CA ALA A 202 5.05 -7.06 -14.20
C ALA A 202 4.02 -6.33 -15.06
N GLN A 203 4.25 -5.03 -15.28
CA GLN A 203 3.38 -4.19 -16.10
C GLN A 203 4.21 -3.11 -16.82
N PRO A 204 3.70 -2.56 -17.93
CA PRO A 204 4.31 -1.37 -18.55
C PRO A 204 4.37 -0.20 -17.57
N VAL A 205 5.34 0.66 -17.76
CA VAL A 205 5.57 1.87 -16.96
C VAL A 205 4.99 3.06 -17.70
N THR A 206 4.00 3.73 -17.11
CA THR A 206 3.35 4.91 -17.71
C THR A 206 4.16 6.18 -17.47
N VAL A 207 4.71 6.34 -16.27
CA VAL A 207 5.53 7.49 -15.86
C VAL A 207 6.91 6.99 -15.42
N PRO A 208 7.95 7.05 -16.27
CA PRO A 208 9.26 6.50 -15.97
C PRO A 208 9.88 7.02 -14.65
N SER A 209 9.73 8.30 -14.34
CA SER A 209 10.23 8.90 -13.10
C SER A 209 9.59 8.32 -11.85
N LEU A 210 8.34 7.86 -11.88
CA LEU A 210 7.71 7.14 -10.77
C LEU A 210 8.32 5.74 -10.59
N PHE A 211 8.63 5.05 -11.68
CA PHE A 211 9.33 3.77 -11.60
C PHE A 211 10.72 3.93 -11.00
N ASP A 212 11.46 4.95 -11.43
CA ASP A 212 12.77 5.28 -10.89
C ASP A 212 12.69 5.65 -9.40
N TYR A 213 11.70 6.43 -9.01
CA TYR A 213 11.41 6.76 -7.62
C TYR A 213 11.15 5.50 -6.77
N MET A 214 10.30 4.60 -7.25
CA MET A 214 10.02 3.35 -6.55
C MET A 214 11.26 2.46 -6.43
N ALA A 215 12.03 2.31 -7.50
CA ALA A 215 13.27 1.54 -7.50
C ALA A 215 14.28 2.10 -6.49
N PHE A 216 14.45 3.42 -6.46
CA PHE A 216 15.38 4.11 -5.56
C PHE A 216 15.03 3.86 -4.09
N HIS A 217 13.78 4.05 -3.73
CA HIS A 217 13.32 3.91 -2.36
C HIS A 217 13.12 2.47 -1.89
N SER A 218 13.09 1.50 -2.81
CA SER A 218 13.10 0.06 -2.51
C SER A 218 14.49 -0.47 -2.14
N LEU A 219 15.53 0.34 -2.27
CA LEU A 219 16.92 -0.03 -2.04
C LEU A 219 17.50 0.74 -0.84
N ARG A 220 18.44 0.10 -0.15
CA ARG A 220 19.26 0.72 0.90
C ARG A 220 20.73 0.38 0.72
N GLN A 221 21.58 1.30 1.12
CA GLN A 221 23.01 1.07 1.18
C GLN A 221 23.35 0.22 2.40
N VAL A 222 24.23 -0.75 2.22
CA VAL A 222 24.75 -1.63 3.28
C VAL A 222 26.26 -1.77 3.12
N GLU A 223 26.92 -2.42 4.07
CA GLU A 223 28.33 -2.80 3.89
C GLU A 223 28.47 -3.68 2.63
N GLY A 224 29.38 -3.32 1.75
CA GLY A 224 29.61 -4.02 0.48
C GLY A 224 28.71 -3.63 -0.68
N GLY A 225 27.76 -2.67 -0.52
CA GLY A 225 26.95 -2.17 -1.63
C GLY A 225 25.50 -1.85 -1.31
N TRP A 226 24.58 -2.34 -2.15
CA TRP A 226 23.16 -2.04 -2.10
C TRP A 226 22.31 -3.30 -1.99
N THR A 227 21.22 -3.24 -1.22
CA THR A 227 20.27 -4.35 -1.06
C THR A 227 18.84 -3.86 -1.01
N TRP A 228 17.89 -4.78 -1.11
CA TRP A 228 16.45 -4.50 -1.03
C TRP A 228 16.02 -4.17 0.41
N LYS A 229 15.01 -3.30 0.53
CA LYS A 229 14.36 -2.95 1.80
C LYS A 229 13.25 -3.95 2.15
N PHE A 230 13.53 -5.23 2.13
CA PHE A 230 12.62 -6.24 2.65
C PHE A 230 13.38 -7.41 3.27
N ASP A 231 12.77 -8.03 4.24
CA ASP A 231 13.20 -9.30 4.84
C ASP A 231 12.68 -10.46 3.99
N THR A 232 13.53 -11.42 3.66
CA THR A 232 13.13 -12.59 2.86
C THR A 232 12.12 -13.50 3.58
N SER A 233 12.09 -13.51 4.90
CA SER A 233 11.11 -14.27 5.69
C SER A 233 9.66 -13.75 5.55
N VAL A 234 9.44 -12.56 4.96
CA VAL A 234 8.08 -12.10 4.63
C VAL A 234 7.37 -13.00 3.60
N PHE A 235 8.13 -13.82 2.86
CA PHE A 235 7.55 -14.80 1.95
C PHE A 235 6.96 -16.02 2.67
N ASP A 236 7.39 -16.27 3.92
CA ASP A 236 6.87 -17.35 4.74
C ASP A 236 5.47 -16.97 5.25
N GLY A 237 4.46 -17.61 4.70
CA GLY A 237 3.07 -17.37 5.11
C GLY A 237 2.36 -16.20 4.44
N ALA A 238 3.05 -15.31 3.69
CA ALA A 238 2.40 -14.16 3.02
C ALA A 238 1.27 -14.58 2.06
N PHE A 239 1.39 -15.79 1.50
CA PHE A 239 0.39 -16.42 0.64
C PHE A 239 0.13 -17.86 1.08
N GLY A 240 0.30 -18.14 2.39
CA GLY A 240 0.42 -19.49 2.94
C GLY A 240 -0.83 -20.35 2.84
N ASP A 241 -2.01 -19.77 2.89
CA ASP A 241 -3.28 -20.51 2.72
C ASP A 241 -3.85 -20.29 1.32
N LYS A 242 -3.49 -21.20 0.42
CA LYS A 242 -4.01 -21.19 -0.97
C LYS A 242 -5.52 -21.28 -1.04
N GLU A 243 -6.15 -22.03 -0.15
CA GLU A 243 -7.61 -22.16 -0.11
C GLU A 243 -8.27 -20.84 0.26
N ARG A 244 -7.67 -20.09 1.18
CA ARG A 244 -8.13 -18.76 1.54
C ARG A 244 -8.00 -17.77 0.37
N ILE A 245 -6.89 -17.82 -0.36
CA ILE A 245 -6.70 -16.96 -1.55
C ILE A 245 -7.73 -17.34 -2.64
N LEU A 246 -8.03 -18.62 -2.82
CA LEU A 246 -9.07 -19.08 -3.74
C LEU A 246 -10.48 -18.57 -3.35
N ARG A 247 -10.69 -18.22 -2.10
CA ARG A 247 -11.95 -17.70 -1.55
C ARG A 247 -11.91 -16.21 -1.27
N GLN A 248 -10.99 -15.46 -1.89
CA GLN A 248 -10.81 -14.03 -1.58
C GLN A 248 -12.06 -13.20 -1.86
N GLY A 249 -12.85 -13.52 -2.91
CA GLY A 249 -14.13 -12.89 -3.18
C GLY A 249 -15.13 -13.05 -2.03
N GLU A 250 -15.24 -14.26 -1.46
CA GLU A 250 -16.08 -14.55 -0.29
C GLU A 250 -15.57 -13.79 0.94
N THR A 251 -14.24 -13.73 1.14
CA THR A 251 -13.63 -12.98 2.24
C THR A 251 -13.95 -11.49 2.17
N ILE A 252 -13.86 -10.90 0.97
CA ILE A 252 -14.24 -9.50 0.75
C ILE A 252 -15.72 -9.29 1.02
N ALA A 253 -16.58 -10.16 0.51
CA ALA A 253 -18.03 -10.05 0.70
C ALA A 253 -18.42 -10.12 2.17
N ALA A 254 -17.85 -11.07 2.92
CA ALA A 254 -18.15 -11.32 4.32
C ALA A 254 -17.52 -10.33 5.30
N ALA A 255 -16.50 -9.56 4.87
CA ALA A 255 -15.79 -8.62 5.75
C ALA A 255 -16.77 -7.60 6.36
N PRO A 256 -16.70 -7.34 7.67
CA PRO A 256 -17.60 -6.41 8.33
C PRO A 256 -17.25 -4.95 8.00
N GLY A 257 -18.21 -4.06 8.27
CA GLY A 257 -18.03 -2.62 8.10
C GLY A 257 -18.22 -2.13 6.67
N ARG A 258 -18.12 -0.80 6.52
CA ARG A 258 -18.25 -0.12 5.22
C ARG A 258 -17.03 -0.40 4.37
N LYS A 259 -17.22 -0.69 3.09
CA LYS A 259 -16.13 -0.95 2.17
C LYS A 259 -16.42 -0.46 0.75
N ALA A 260 -15.36 -0.20 -0.02
CA ALA A 260 -15.39 0.06 -1.45
C ALA A 260 -14.18 -0.62 -2.11
N ILE A 261 -14.26 -0.90 -3.38
CA ILE A 261 -13.18 -1.47 -4.18
C ILE A 261 -12.82 -0.49 -5.30
N VAL A 262 -11.53 -0.22 -5.48
CA VAL A 262 -10.98 0.54 -6.59
C VAL A 262 -9.97 -0.35 -7.30
N TYR A 263 -10.09 -0.50 -8.61
CA TYR A 263 -9.22 -1.40 -9.37
C TYR A 263 -8.83 -0.82 -10.72
N GLY A 264 -7.74 -1.31 -11.28
CA GLY A 264 -7.34 -1.00 -12.65
C GLY A 264 -8.14 -1.85 -13.63
N GLN A 265 -8.79 -1.25 -14.64
CA GLN A 265 -9.55 -2.03 -15.64
C GLN A 265 -8.65 -2.97 -16.46
N ASP A 266 -7.36 -2.64 -16.59
CA ASP A 266 -6.35 -3.46 -17.26
C ASP A 266 -5.53 -4.32 -16.28
N SER A 267 -5.97 -4.49 -15.02
CA SER A 267 -5.28 -5.30 -14.02
C SER A 267 -5.41 -6.80 -14.32
N VAL A 268 -4.31 -7.52 -14.07
CA VAL A 268 -4.32 -9.00 -14.17
C VAL A 268 -4.75 -9.68 -12.86
N LEU A 269 -4.92 -8.92 -11.77
CA LEU A 269 -5.28 -9.43 -10.44
C LEU A 269 -6.72 -9.13 -10.03
N PHE A 270 -7.31 -8.07 -10.58
CA PHE A 270 -8.70 -7.68 -10.35
C PHE A 270 -9.21 -6.91 -11.55
N ASP A 271 -10.19 -7.44 -12.24
CA ASP A 271 -10.85 -6.86 -13.41
C ASP A 271 -12.37 -6.84 -13.24
N ASP A 272 -13.12 -6.48 -14.30
CA ASP A 272 -14.59 -6.42 -14.27
C ASP A 272 -15.21 -7.80 -13.93
N ASP A 273 -14.63 -8.91 -14.43
CA ASP A 273 -15.07 -10.28 -14.07
C ASP A 273 -14.84 -10.58 -12.58
N SER A 274 -13.74 -10.07 -12.02
CA SER A 274 -13.47 -10.15 -10.57
C SER A 274 -14.50 -9.35 -9.76
N ALA A 275 -14.87 -8.16 -10.24
CA ALA A 275 -15.91 -7.35 -9.61
C ALA A 275 -17.27 -8.07 -9.62
N ASP A 276 -17.63 -8.71 -10.73
CA ASP A 276 -18.84 -9.51 -10.83
C ASP A 276 -18.78 -10.73 -9.88
N TYR A 277 -17.65 -11.42 -9.83
CA TYR A 277 -17.44 -12.53 -8.89
C TYR A 277 -17.62 -12.10 -7.42
N VAL A 278 -17.06 -10.99 -7.02
CA VAL A 278 -17.21 -10.46 -5.64
C VAL A 278 -18.67 -10.09 -5.34
N ARG A 279 -19.42 -9.55 -6.32
CA ARG A 279 -20.88 -9.31 -6.20
C ARG A 279 -21.66 -10.61 -6.04
N GLU A 280 -21.34 -11.63 -6.83
CA GLU A 280 -21.95 -12.97 -6.74
C GLU A 280 -21.69 -13.62 -5.37
N CYS A 281 -20.53 -13.34 -4.73
CA CYS A 281 -20.23 -13.76 -3.36
C CYS A 281 -21.04 -13.02 -2.29
N GLY A 282 -21.86 -12.02 -2.64
CA GLY A 282 -22.76 -11.32 -1.73
C GLY A 282 -22.40 -9.83 -1.48
N ALA A 283 -21.39 -9.29 -2.11
CA ALA A 283 -21.00 -7.86 -1.99
C ALA A 283 -21.82 -6.96 -2.94
N THR A 284 -23.14 -7.10 -2.96
CA THR A 284 -24.02 -6.41 -3.94
C THR A 284 -24.06 -4.89 -3.78
N ASP A 285 -23.91 -4.40 -2.55
CA ASP A 285 -23.99 -2.97 -2.21
C ASP A 285 -22.60 -2.30 -2.09
N VAL A 286 -21.53 -3.05 -2.39
CA VAL A 286 -20.16 -2.52 -2.33
C VAL A 286 -19.85 -1.75 -3.61
N PRO A 287 -19.54 -0.43 -3.53
CA PRO A 287 -19.08 0.32 -4.70
C PRO A 287 -17.78 -0.31 -5.24
N MET A 288 -17.75 -0.61 -6.54
CA MET A 288 -16.59 -1.14 -7.24
C MET A 288 -16.31 -0.25 -8.44
N ILE A 289 -15.17 0.41 -8.44
CA ILE A 289 -14.83 1.46 -9.39
C ILE A 289 -13.56 1.08 -10.14
N GLY A 290 -13.70 0.79 -11.44
CA GLY A 290 -12.57 0.54 -12.34
C GLY A 290 -12.00 1.85 -12.87
N ILE A 291 -10.68 2.00 -12.82
CA ILE A 291 -9.96 3.14 -13.40
C ILE A 291 -9.47 2.74 -14.80
N PRO A 292 -9.98 3.40 -15.86
CA PRO A 292 -9.53 3.11 -17.23
C PRO A 292 -8.03 3.38 -17.40
N GLY A 293 -7.34 2.49 -18.12
CA GLY A 293 -5.90 2.61 -18.38
C GLY A 293 -4.99 2.23 -17.21
N ALA A 294 -5.54 2.10 -16.00
CA ALA A 294 -4.77 1.63 -14.86
C ALA A 294 -4.68 0.10 -14.84
N ARG A 295 -3.55 -0.38 -14.35
CA ARG A 295 -3.26 -1.78 -14.04
C ARG A 295 -3.15 -1.97 -12.53
N HIS A 296 -2.48 -3.01 -12.08
CA HIS A 296 -2.33 -3.33 -10.65
C HIS A 296 -1.77 -2.19 -9.80
N HIS A 297 -0.76 -1.50 -10.29
CA HIS A 297 -0.15 -0.37 -9.57
C HIS A 297 -0.85 0.95 -9.93
N LEU A 298 -2.12 1.10 -9.53
CA LEU A 298 -3.02 2.22 -9.82
C LEU A 298 -2.35 3.59 -9.67
N MET A 299 -1.62 3.79 -8.56
CA MET A 299 -0.95 5.03 -8.22
C MET A 299 0.24 5.35 -9.16
N LEU A 300 0.77 4.36 -9.87
CA LEU A 300 1.86 4.55 -10.85
C LEU A 300 1.32 4.80 -12.26
N ASP A 301 0.17 4.19 -12.59
CA ASP A 301 -0.42 4.30 -13.93
C ASP A 301 -1.24 5.58 -14.07
N GLU A 302 -2.18 5.79 -13.15
CA GLU A 302 -3.19 6.87 -13.20
C GLU A 302 -3.32 7.59 -11.85
N PRO A 303 -2.24 8.24 -11.34
CA PRO A 303 -2.20 8.81 -9.98
C PRO A 303 -3.32 9.81 -9.72
N MET A 304 -3.64 10.70 -10.67
CA MET A 304 -4.65 11.74 -10.46
C MET A 304 -6.07 11.19 -10.57
N ALA A 305 -6.32 10.20 -11.43
CA ALA A 305 -7.60 9.50 -11.49
C ALA A 305 -7.82 8.71 -10.19
N PHE A 306 -6.78 8.04 -9.70
CA PHE A 306 -6.83 7.31 -8.42
C PHE A 306 -7.16 8.24 -7.25
N VAL A 307 -6.48 9.38 -7.10
CA VAL A 307 -6.79 10.40 -6.08
C VAL A 307 -8.24 10.89 -6.22
N SER A 308 -8.71 11.16 -7.44
CA SER A 308 -10.06 11.66 -7.69
C SER A 308 -11.13 10.65 -7.26
N VAL A 309 -10.94 9.36 -7.57
CA VAL A 309 -11.83 8.27 -7.14
C VAL A 309 -11.84 8.14 -5.61
N LEU A 310 -10.67 8.16 -4.96
CA LEU A 310 -10.58 8.13 -3.50
C LEU A 310 -11.35 9.29 -2.87
N ARG A 311 -11.15 10.52 -3.36
CA ARG A 311 -11.86 11.71 -2.86
C ARG A 311 -13.37 11.60 -3.04
N ALA A 312 -13.84 11.05 -4.17
CA ALA A 312 -15.28 10.85 -4.42
C ALA A 312 -15.89 9.85 -3.42
N ILE A 313 -15.22 8.72 -3.16
CA ILE A 313 -15.67 7.73 -2.16
C ILE A 313 -15.69 8.36 -0.76
N LEU A 314 -14.62 9.05 -0.38
CA LEU A 314 -14.51 9.69 0.95
C LEU A 314 -15.60 10.76 1.14
N ALA A 315 -15.87 11.57 0.12
CA ALA A 315 -16.95 12.56 0.14
C ALA A 315 -18.33 11.90 0.29
N GLN A 316 -18.60 10.83 -0.47
CA GLN A 316 -19.83 10.04 -0.33
C GLN A 316 -19.98 9.43 1.07
N TRP A 317 -18.88 9.13 1.73
CA TRP A 317 -18.88 8.59 3.09
C TRP A 317 -18.98 9.66 4.18
N GLY A 318 -19.08 10.93 3.80
CA GLY A 318 -19.17 12.05 4.76
C GLY A 318 -17.83 12.39 5.41
N MET A 319 -16.71 11.95 4.83
CA MET A 319 -15.36 12.24 5.29
C MET A 319 -14.94 13.64 4.81
N GLN A 320 -15.62 14.69 5.25
CA GLN A 320 -15.26 16.07 4.91
C GLN A 320 -14.64 16.75 6.12
N ALA A 321 -13.58 17.56 5.90
CA ALA A 321 -13.08 18.46 6.91
C ALA A 321 -14.24 19.40 7.32
N SER A 322 -14.36 19.68 8.61
CA SER A 322 -15.25 20.73 9.09
C SER A 322 -14.84 22.05 8.44
N ALA A 323 -15.79 22.75 7.84
CA ALA A 323 -15.56 24.02 7.15
C ALA A 323 -15.06 25.09 8.11
#